data_25a14fc412d5777b2b0b6b1bf7e1c464
#
_entry.id   25a14fc412d5777b2b0b6b1bf7e1c464
#
_cell.length_a   1.000
_cell.length_b   1.000
_cell.length_c   1.000
_cell.angle_alpha   90.00
_cell.angle_beta   90.00
_cell.angle_gamma   90.00
#
_symmetry.space_group_name_H-M   'P 1'
#
loop_
_entity.id
_entity.type
_entity.pdbx_description
1 polymer ?
#
loop_
_entity_poly.entity_id
_entity_poly.type
_entity_poly.pdbx_seq_one_letter_code
_entity_poly.pdbx_strand_id
1 'polypeptide(L)'
;SGVTQLTATAAGVLIPNLATLPKNFTYEADLLLEVPKGWVSPNVLFMSKEREALTWMVRVDPAGALTTVLSSKVPKFEEFGRRSSRVTLATVLHLALWIQDGRLRVFVNGEKQLDINQVDLAPIDRIELRSEMAGVGNSIGYRTVRFAESVPDISQTLLSAGRYVSHGILFDTDSDRL
;
A
#
# COMPACT_ATOMS: atom_id res chain seq x y z
N SER A 1 14.67 -12.24 9.69
CA SER A 1 13.58 -11.58 8.94
C SER A 1 12.97 -12.58 7.98
N GLY A 2 11.78 -13.10 8.33
CA GLY A 2 11.07 -14.07 7.51
C GLY A 2 10.32 -13.41 6.35
N VAL A 3 10.36 -14.02 5.17
CA VAL A 3 9.48 -13.68 4.04
C VAL A 3 8.26 -14.59 4.14
N THR A 4 7.07 -14.02 4.24
CA THR A 4 5.83 -14.81 4.10
C THR A 4 5.53 -14.97 2.63
N GLN A 5 5.69 -16.18 2.10
CA GLN A 5 5.43 -16.49 0.69
C GLN A 5 4.03 -17.07 0.51
N LEU A 6 3.27 -16.47 -0.38
CA LEU A 6 1.97 -16.98 -0.82
C LEU A 6 2.13 -17.60 -2.20
N THR A 7 1.93 -18.91 -2.30
CA THR A 7 2.12 -19.69 -3.54
C THR A 7 0.83 -20.20 -4.15
N ALA A 8 -0.32 -19.96 -3.48
CA ALA A 8 -1.62 -20.43 -3.93
C ALA A 8 -2.51 -19.28 -4.42
N THR A 9 -3.38 -19.58 -5.37
CA THR A 9 -4.51 -18.73 -5.72
C THR A 9 -5.42 -18.53 -4.51
N ALA A 10 -5.74 -17.27 -4.18
CA ALA A 10 -6.68 -16.89 -3.13
C ALA A 10 -6.24 -17.22 -1.67
N ALA A 11 -4.96 -17.17 -1.37
CA ALA A 11 -4.53 -17.20 0.03
C ALA A 11 -4.74 -15.84 0.68
N GLY A 12 -5.49 -15.76 1.77
CA GLY A 12 -5.65 -14.56 2.59
C GLY A 12 -4.70 -14.62 3.79
N VAL A 13 -3.96 -13.55 4.03
CA VAL A 13 -3.20 -13.37 5.28
C VAL A 13 -3.88 -12.26 6.06
N LEU A 14 -4.38 -12.58 7.24
CA LEU A 14 -4.94 -11.61 8.17
C LEU A 14 -3.79 -10.93 8.91
N ILE A 15 -3.71 -9.61 8.84
CA ILE A 15 -2.89 -8.85 9.75
C ILE A 15 -3.70 -8.66 11.04
N PRO A 16 -3.11 -8.96 12.22
CA PRO A 16 -3.84 -8.93 13.49
C PRO A 16 -4.58 -7.60 13.69
N ASN A 17 -5.76 -7.69 14.30
CA ASN A 17 -6.61 -6.58 14.65
C ASN A 17 -5.82 -5.43 15.29
N LEU A 18 -5.67 -4.36 14.54
CA LEU A 18 -5.39 -3.08 15.12
C LEU A 18 -6.72 -2.58 15.67
N ALA A 19 -6.77 -2.13 16.93
CA ALA A 19 -8.00 -1.71 17.63
C ALA A 19 -8.71 -0.60 16.90
N THR A 20 -8.64 -0.18 15.83
CA THR A 20 -9.13 0.82 14.88
C THR A 20 -7.93 1.56 14.26
N LEU A 21 -7.87 1.55 12.95
CA LEU A 21 -6.86 2.35 12.26
C LEU A 21 -7.17 3.85 12.43
N PRO A 22 -6.17 4.71 12.62
CA PRO A 22 -6.37 6.14 12.59
C PRO A 22 -6.94 6.56 11.22
N LYS A 23 -7.66 7.67 11.15
CA LYS A 23 -8.19 8.19 9.88
C LYS A 23 -7.09 8.58 8.90
N ASN A 24 -5.97 9.03 9.44
CA ASN A 24 -4.79 9.41 8.68
C ASN A 24 -3.70 8.37 8.91
N PHE A 25 -3.31 7.67 7.86
CA PHE A 25 -2.29 6.62 7.97
C PHE A 25 -1.51 6.42 6.67
N THR A 26 -0.37 5.79 6.83
CA THR A 26 0.45 5.24 5.74
C THR A 26 0.52 3.73 5.88
N TYR A 27 0.29 3.04 4.79
CA TYR A 27 0.52 1.60 4.62
C TYR A 27 1.64 1.41 3.60
N GLU A 28 2.61 0.57 3.92
CA GLU A 28 3.70 0.20 3.02
C GLU A 28 3.92 -1.31 3.03
N ALA A 29 4.26 -1.86 1.87
CA ALA A 29 4.64 -3.26 1.73
C ALA A 29 5.76 -3.44 0.70
N ASP A 30 6.71 -4.29 1.04
CA ASP A 30 7.75 -4.77 0.13
C ASP A 30 7.42 -6.20 -0.30
N LEU A 31 7.35 -6.42 -1.61
CA LEU A 31 6.93 -7.68 -2.22
C LEU A 31 8.03 -8.24 -3.12
N LEU A 32 8.17 -9.56 -3.11
CA LEU A 32 8.95 -10.30 -4.10
C LEU A 32 7.96 -11.04 -5.02
N LEU A 33 8.06 -10.82 -6.31
CA LEU A 33 7.17 -11.40 -7.31
C LEU A 33 7.95 -12.33 -8.24
N GLU A 34 7.41 -13.53 -8.43
CA GLU A 34 7.84 -14.44 -9.48
C GLU A 34 6.66 -14.63 -10.44
N VAL A 35 6.82 -14.21 -11.69
CA VAL A 35 5.75 -14.23 -12.70
C VAL A 35 6.28 -14.84 -14.00
N PRO A 36 6.62 -16.15 -14.02
CA PRO A 36 7.10 -16.79 -15.22
C PRO A 36 6.03 -16.88 -16.30
N LYS A 37 4.76 -16.94 -15.94
CA LYS A 37 3.64 -17.08 -16.89
C LYS A 37 2.34 -16.51 -16.33
N GLY A 38 1.57 -15.87 -17.21
CA GLY A 38 0.24 -15.35 -16.84
C GLY A 38 0.34 -14.01 -16.10
N TRP A 39 -0.05 -13.97 -14.84
CA TRP A 39 0.00 -12.76 -14.02
C TRP A 39 -0.09 -13.10 -12.53
N VAL A 40 0.32 -12.16 -11.71
CA VAL A 40 0.09 -12.14 -10.27
C VAL A 40 -0.62 -10.85 -9.87
N SER A 41 -1.45 -10.92 -8.83
CA SER A 41 -2.15 -9.77 -8.27
C SER A 41 -2.10 -9.82 -6.74
N PRO A 42 -1.12 -9.15 -6.11
CA PRO A 42 -1.21 -8.84 -4.70
C PRO A 42 -2.35 -7.83 -4.48
N ASN A 43 -3.26 -8.17 -3.57
CA ASN A 43 -4.39 -7.33 -3.22
C ASN A 43 -4.32 -6.98 -1.74
N VAL A 44 -4.55 -5.71 -1.41
CA VAL A 44 -4.64 -5.21 -0.05
C VAL A 44 -6.07 -4.75 0.19
N LEU A 45 -6.74 -5.37 1.17
CA LEU A 45 -8.10 -5.04 1.54
C LEU A 45 -8.11 -4.36 2.90
N PHE A 46 -8.65 -3.18 2.95
CA PHE A 46 -8.92 -2.46 4.20
C PHE A 46 -10.37 -2.72 4.57
N MET A 47 -10.58 -3.38 5.69
CA MET A 47 -11.87 -3.91 6.10
C MET A 47 -12.51 -3.03 7.18
N SER A 48 -13.84 -2.94 7.13
CA SER A 48 -14.67 -2.29 8.13
C SER A 48 -15.84 -3.20 8.47
N LYS A 49 -15.88 -3.73 9.69
CA LYS A 49 -16.98 -4.59 10.19
C LYS A 49 -17.39 -5.68 9.19
N GLU A 50 -16.46 -6.52 8.80
CA GLU A 50 -16.65 -7.62 7.82
C GLU A 50 -16.92 -7.19 6.37
N ARG A 51 -16.80 -5.89 6.05
CA ARG A 51 -16.97 -5.36 4.70
C ARG A 51 -15.69 -4.75 4.17
N GLU A 52 -15.49 -4.84 2.87
CA GLU A 52 -14.41 -4.15 2.18
C GLU A 52 -14.71 -2.64 2.15
N ALA A 53 -13.94 -1.85 2.91
CA ALA A 53 -14.01 -0.40 2.88
C ALA A 53 -13.20 0.15 1.71
N LEU A 54 -12.01 -0.43 1.46
CA LEU A 54 -11.13 -0.07 0.36
C LEU A 54 -10.39 -1.33 -0.11
N THR A 55 -10.35 -1.53 -1.43
CA THR A 55 -9.56 -2.60 -2.04
C THR A 55 -8.52 -1.99 -2.97
N TRP A 56 -7.26 -2.32 -2.73
CA TRP A 56 -6.16 -1.98 -3.61
C TRP A 56 -5.64 -3.22 -4.30
N MET A 57 -5.82 -3.29 -5.60
CA MET A 57 -5.37 -4.37 -6.47
C MET A 57 -4.18 -3.91 -7.31
N VAL A 58 -3.14 -4.72 -7.35
CA VAL A 58 -1.99 -4.51 -8.23
C VAL A 58 -1.82 -5.78 -9.06
N ARG A 59 -1.86 -5.66 -10.39
CA ARG A 59 -1.61 -6.79 -11.30
C ARG A 59 -0.31 -6.60 -12.05
N VAL A 60 0.51 -7.64 -12.09
CA VAL A 60 1.79 -7.65 -12.79
C VAL A 60 1.86 -8.88 -13.71
N ASP A 61 2.24 -8.67 -14.96
CA ASP A 61 2.46 -9.72 -15.96
C ASP A 61 3.95 -10.10 -16.10
N PRO A 62 4.31 -11.15 -16.88
CA PRO A 62 5.69 -11.56 -17.06
C PRO A 62 6.61 -10.52 -17.74
N ALA A 63 6.05 -9.56 -18.45
CA ALA A 63 6.77 -8.45 -19.03
C ALA A 63 6.98 -7.28 -18.05
N GLY A 64 6.49 -7.42 -16.81
CA GLY A 64 6.52 -6.38 -15.79
C GLY A 64 5.50 -5.28 -16.01
N ALA A 65 4.52 -5.45 -16.93
CA ALA A 65 3.48 -4.45 -17.09
C ALA A 65 2.58 -4.45 -15.84
N LEU A 66 2.36 -3.26 -15.29
CA LEU A 66 1.66 -3.04 -14.04
C LEU A 66 0.30 -2.37 -14.29
N THR A 67 -0.72 -2.92 -13.66
CA THR A 67 -2.03 -2.28 -13.55
C THR A 67 -2.37 -2.11 -12.08
N THR A 68 -2.72 -0.91 -11.68
CA THR A 68 -3.18 -0.57 -10.33
C THR A 68 -4.64 -0.19 -10.37
N VAL A 69 -5.44 -0.76 -9.49
CA VAL A 69 -6.86 -0.43 -9.32
C VAL A 69 -7.13 -0.20 -7.85
N LEU A 70 -7.79 0.89 -7.56
CA LEU A 70 -8.28 1.20 -6.22
C LEU A 70 -9.79 1.33 -6.28
N SER A 71 -10.49 0.60 -5.43
CA SER A 71 -11.95 0.62 -5.39
C SER A 71 -12.49 0.66 -3.98
N SER A 72 -13.66 1.25 -3.82
CA SER A 72 -14.44 1.24 -2.59
C SER A 72 -15.92 1.05 -2.92
N LYS A 73 -16.62 0.38 -2.01
CA LYS A 73 -18.09 0.23 -2.12
C LYS A 73 -18.85 1.35 -1.42
N VAL A 74 -18.23 1.98 -0.42
CA VAL A 74 -18.83 3.09 0.35
C VAL A 74 -17.71 4.04 0.82
N PRO A 75 -17.60 5.24 0.24
CA PRO A 75 -18.28 5.71 -0.97
C PRO A 75 -17.91 4.86 -2.18
N LYS A 76 -18.82 4.72 -3.14
CA LYS A 76 -18.56 3.91 -4.34
C LYS A 76 -17.66 4.66 -5.30
N PHE A 77 -16.49 4.12 -5.55
CA PHE A 77 -15.57 4.55 -6.61
C PHE A 77 -14.72 3.40 -7.12
N GLU A 78 -14.18 3.55 -8.30
CA GLU A 78 -13.17 2.68 -8.90
C GLU A 78 -12.25 3.55 -9.74
N GLU A 79 -10.97 3.57 -9.39
CA GLU A 79 -9.95 4.40 -10.03
C GLU A 79 -8.80 3.52 -10.53
N PHE A 80 -8.33 3.82 -11.72
CA PHE A 80 -7.24 3.11 -12.37
C PHE A 80 -5.97 3.95 -12.32
N GLY A 81 -4.88 3.36 -11.86
CA GLY A 81 -3.56 3.95 -11.89
C GLY A 81 -3.00 4.08 -13.32
N ARG A 82 -1.82 4.66 -13.42
CA ARG A 82 -1.15 4.85 -14.71
C ARG A 82 -0.88 3.51 -15.39
N ARG A 83 -1.43 3.31 -16.58
CA ARG A 83 -1.32 2.07 -17.35
C ARG A 83 0.05 1.83 -17.97
N SER A 84 0.92 2.84 -17.99
CA SER A 84 2.26 2.77 -18.60
C SER A 84 3.35 2.36 -17.62
N SER A 85 3.02 2.14 -16.36
CA SER A 85 4.00 1.74 -15.34
C SER A 85 4.48 0.33 -15.59
N ARG A 86 5.80 0.13 -15.46
CA ARG A 86 6.44 -1.17 -15.52
C ARG A 86 7.30 -1.39 -14.30
N VAL A 87 7.36 -2.63 -13.87
CA VAL A 87 8.22 -3.06 -12.76
C VAL A 87 9.25 -4.06 -13.26
N THR A 88 10.43 -4.03 -12.69
CA THR A 88 11.43 -5.05 -12.92
C THR A 88 11.12 -6.25 -12.04
N LEU A 89 10.82 -7.38 -12.66
CA LEU A 89 10.62 -8.64 -11.93
C LEU A 89 11.95 -9.09 -11.29
N ALA A 90 11.86 -9.90 -10.25
CA ALA A 90 12.98 -10.34 -9.39
C ALA A 90 13.63 -9.20 -8.56
N THR A 91 13.05 -8.00 -8.56
CA THR A 91 13.37 -6.95 -7.60
C THR A 91 12.25 -6.78 -6.59
N VAL A 92 12.54 -6.05 -5.52
CA VAL A 92 11.51 -5.71 -4.53
C VAL A 92 10.53 -4.73 -5.15
N LEU A 93 9.26 -5.09 -5.16
CA LEU A 93 8.16 -4.19 -5.50
C LEU A 93 7.74 -3.47 -4.22
N HIS A 94 7.93 -2.17 -4.18
CA HIS A 94 7.49 -1.34 -3.07
C HIS A 94 6.12 -0.73 -3.34
N LEU A 95 5.17 -1.02 -2.47
CA LEU A 95 3.82 -0.48 -2.49
C LEU A 95 3.64 0.49 -1.32
N ALA A 96 3.09 1.69 -1.57
CA ALA A 96 2.74 2.64 -0.53
C ALA A 96 1.37 3.27 -0.79
N LEU A 97 0.57 3.38 0.27
CA LEU A 97 -0.73 4.03 0.27
C LEU A 97 -0.78 5.03 1.42
N TRP A 98 -1.12 6.26 1.12
CA TRP A 98 -1.26 7.34 2.09
C TRP A 98 -2.69 7.83 2.13
N ILE A 99 -3.25 7.95 3.33
CA ILE A 99 -4.52 8.62 3.57
C ILE A 99 -4.26 9.75 4.55
N GLN A 100 -4.56 10.96 4.14
CA GLN A 100 -4.43 12.14 4.97
C GLN A 100 -5.51 13.17 4.64
N ASP A 101 -6.29 13.55 5.65
CA ASP A 101 -7.34 14.57 5.57
C ASP A 101 -8.30 14.36 4.38
N GLY A 102 -8.73 13.11 4.19
CA GLY A 102 -9.61 12.71 3.09
C GLY A 102 -8.95 12.68 1.71
N ARG A 103 -7.62 12.86 1.62
CA ARG A 103 -6.87 12.66 0.38
C ARG A 103 -6.15 11.33 0.43
N LEU A 104 -6.29 10.54 -0.65
CA LEU A 104 -5.69 9.24 -0.79
C LEU A 104 -4.71 9.24 -1.96
N ARG A 105 -3.49 8.77 -1.70
CA ARG A 105 -2.43 8.64 -2.72
C ARG A 105 -1.87 7.23 -2.71
N VAL A 106 -1.63 6.71 -3.91
CA VAL A 106 -1.04 5.39 -4.12
C VAL A 106 0.24 5.51 -4.91
N PHE A 107 1.26 4.80 -4.46
CA PHE A 107 2.58 4.78 -5.08
C PHE A 107 3.02 3.33 -5.31
N VAL A 108 3.72 3.10 -6.42
CA VAL A 108 4.43 1.86 -6.71
C VAL A 108 5.87 2.22 -7.06
N ASN A 109 6.84 1.66 -6.34
CA ASN A 109 8.27 1.99 -6.47
C ASN A 109 8.55 3.51 -6.41
N GLY A 110 7.83 4.22 -5.55
CA GLY A 110 7.94 5.69 -5.41
C GLY A 110 7.22 6.49 -6.51
N GLU A 111 6.76 5.85 -7.58
CA GLU A 111 5.98 6.52 -8.62
C GLU A 111 4.51 6.62 -8.23
N LYS A 112 3.97 7.85 -8.24
CA LYS A 112 2.56 8.08 -7.90
C LYS A 112 1.65 7.54 -8.99
N GLN A 113 0.79 6.59 -8.63
CA GLN A 113 -0.18 5.94 -9.50
C GLN A 113 -1.54 6.62 -9.45
N LEU A 114 -1.98 6.99 -8.25
CA LEU A 114 -3.30 7.58 -8.00
C LEU A 114 -3.20 8.73 -7.00
N ASP A 115 -4.10 9.70 -7.14
CA ASP A 115 -4.25 10.84 -6.22
C ASP A 115 -5.73 11.23 -6.20
N ILE A 116 -6.45 10.81 -5.17
CA ILE A 116 -7.91 10.95 -5.05
C ILE A 116 -8.21 11.91 -3.90
N ASN A 117 -9.01 12.92 -4.17
CA ASN A 117 -9.44 13.87 -3.16
C ASN A 117 -10.83 13.50 -2.62
N GLN A 118 -11.13 13.93 -1.40
CA GLN A 118 -12.44 13.80 -0.76
C GLN A 118 -12.89 12.34 -0.59
N VAL A 119 -11.97 11.48 -0.15
CA VAL A 119 -12.28 10.10 0.21
C VAL A 119 -12.68 10.07 1.69
N ASP A 120 -13.92 9.71 1.96
CA ASP A 120 -14.43 9.49 3.32
C ASP A 120 -14.68 7.99 3.51
N LEU A 121 -13.67 7.30 3.99
CA LEU A 121 -13.74 5.85 4.23
C LEU A 121 -14.41 5.55 5.57
N ALA A 122 -15.16 4.46 5.60
CA ALA A 122 -15.61 3.88 6.86
C ALA A 122 -14.41 3.55 7.76
N PRO A 123 -14.57 3.59 9.10
CA PRO A 123 -13.50 3.21 10.02
C PRO A 123 -12.95 1.82 9.70
N ILE A 124 -11.64 1.73 9.49
CA ILE A 124 -10.96 0.47 9.15
C ILE A 124 -10.55 -0.22 10.43
N ASP A 125 -10.86 -1.51 10.57
CA ASP A 125 -10.54 -2.31 11.74
C ASP A 125 -9.50 -3.41 11.48
N ARG A 126 -9.25 -3.78 10.22
CA ARG A 126 -8.21 -4.74 9.84
C ARG A 126 -7.76 -4.56 8.39
N ILE A 127 -6.59 -5.10 8.10
CA ILE A 127 -6.03 -5.20 6.76
C ILE A 127 -5.87 -6.67 6.39
N GLU A 128 -6.36 -7.05 5.23
CA GLU A 128 -6.19 -8.38 4.67
C GLU A 128 -5.27 -8.31 3.44
N LEU A 129 -4.32 -9.22 3.37
CA LEU A 129 -3.48 -9.42 2.20
C LEU A 129 -4.00 -10.63 1.44
N ARG A 130 -4.38 -10.45 0.19
CA ARG A 130 -4.84 -11.53 -0.68
C ARG A 130 -3.96 -11.61 -1.91
N SER A 131 -3.87 -12.80 -2.46
CA SER A 131 -3.12 -13.08 -3.68
C SER A 131 -4.01 -13.75 -4.69
N GLU A 132 -4.04 -13.22 -5.88
CA GLU A 132 -4.62 -13.86 -7.05
C GLU A 132 -3.53 -14.05 -8.08
N MET A 133 -3.53 -15.19 -8.74
CA MET A 133 -2.54 -15.46 -9.77
C MET A 133 -3.06 -16.45 -10.81
N ALA A 134 -2.64 -16.26 -12.05
CA ALA A 134 -2.89 -17.19 -13.14
C ALA A 134 -1.57 -17.57 -13.79
N GLY A 135 -1.33 -18.88 -13.86
CA GLY A 135 -0.10 -19.46 -14.41
C GLY A 135 0.62 -20.33 -13.39
N VAL A 136 1.41 -21.25 -13.92
CA VAL A 136 2.19 -22.18 -13.10
C VAL A 136 3.52 -21.55 -12.72
N GLY A 137 3.93 -21.76 -11.47
CA GLY A 137 5.21 -21.28 -10.94
C GLY A 137 5.20 -19.83 -10.49
N ASN A 138 4.03 -19.16 -10.48
CA ASN A 138 3.91 -17.81 -9.95
C ASN A 138 3.98 -17.83 -8.42
N SER A 139 4.59 -16.79 -7.83
CA SER A 139 4.59 -16.58 -6.39
C SER A 139 4.58 -15.10 -6.01
N ILE A 140 4.04 -14.83 -4.81
CA ILE A 140 4.07 -13.51 -4.16
C ILE A 140 4.63 -13.69 -2.76
N GLY A 141 5.78 -13.07 -2.48
CA GLY A 141 6.40 -13.03 -1.16
C GLY A 141 6.25 -11.66 -0.52
N TYR A 142 5.58 -11.57 0.63
CA TYR A 142 5.56 -10.36 1.46
C TYR A 142 6.80 -10.33 2.36
N ARG A 143 7.70 -9.40 2.10
CA ARG A 143 8.95 -9.26 2.84
C ARG A 143 8.80 -8.36 4.05
N THR A 144 8.11 -7.24 3.87
CA THR A 144 7.90 -6.23 4.91
C THR A 144 6.50 -5.66 4.73
N VAL A 145 5.79 -5.50 5.84
CA VAL A 145 4.54 -4.73 5.88
C VAL A 145 4.67 -3.74 7.02
N ARG A 146 4.45 -2.47 6.73
CA ARG A 146 4.51 -1.37 7.70
C ARG A 146 3.20 -0.63 7.69
N PHE A 147 2.84 -0.17 8.86
CA PHE A 147 1.71 0.70 9.09
C PHE A 147 2.12 1.79 10.06
N ALA A 148 1.80 3.03 9.73
CA ALA A 148 2.07 4.18 10.58
C ALA A 148 0.90 5.17 10.54
N GLU A 149 0.62 5.78 11.69
CA GLU A 149 -0.26 6.93 11.74
C GLU A 149 0.41 8.11 10.99
N SER A 150 -0.31 8.74 10.08
CA SER A 150 0.17 9.94 9.41
C SER A 150 0.04 11.14 10.34
N VAL A 151 1.16 11.77 10.62
CA VAL A 151 1.17 13.04 11.38
C VAL A 151 0.59 14.14 10.51
N PRO A 152 -0.23 15.05 11.05
CA PRO A 152 -0.73 16.23 10.32
C PRO A 152 0.39 17.01 9.64
N ASP A 153 0.07 17.68 8.54
CA ASP A 153 1.02 18.49 7.79
C ASP A 153 1.86 19.39 8.72
N ILE A 154 3.16 19.26 8.61
CA ILE A 154 4.15 20.01 9.38
C ILE A 154 3.84 21.53 9.32
N SER A 155 3.37 22.00 8.16
CA SER A 155 3.02 23.41 7.96
C SER A 155 1.87 23.85 8.88
N GLN A 156 0.83 23.03 9.03
CA GLN A 156 -0.29 23.35 9.93
C GLN A 156 0.13 23.30 11.39
N THR A 157 0.96 22.33 11.76
CA THR A 157 1.49 22.24 13.12
C THR A 157 2.40 23.42 13.45
N LEU A 158 3.24 23.84 12.51
CA LEU A 158 4.09 25.04 12.66
C LEU A 158 3.25 26.32 12.76
N LEU A 159 2.19 26.46 11.95
CA LEU A 159 1.31 27.63 11.99
C LEU A 159 0.47 27.70 13.27
N SER A 160 0.02 26.57 13.79
CA SER A 160 -0.85 26.53 14.98
C SER A 160 -0.07 26.51 16.30
N ALA A 161 1.03 25.79 16.38
CA ALA A 161 1.82 25.60 17.60
C ALA A 161 3.14 26.38 17.63
N GLY A 162 3.53 27.03 16.54
CA GLY A 162 4.77 27.80 16.42
C GLY A 162 6.05 26.96 16.47
N ARG A 163 5.93 25.65 16.58
CA ARG A 163 7.07 24.71 16.62
C ARG A 163 6.66 23.33 16.14
N TYR A 164 7.62 22.60 15.58
CA TYR A 164 7.50 21.20 15.23
C TYR A 164 8.69 20.41 15.78
N VAL A 165 8.42 19.26 16.38
CA VAL A 165 9.46 18.33 16.83
C VAL A 165 9.38 17.10 15.93
N SER A 166 10.40 16.91 15.09
CA SER A 166 10.53 15.71 14.27
C SER A 166 11.17 14.58 15.07
N HIS A 167 10.48 13.45 15.16
CA HIS A 167 11.01 12.23 15.77
C HIS A 167 11.58 11.24 14.74
N GLY A 168 11.55 11.56 13.46
CA GLY A 168 11.90 10.65 12.37
C GLY A 168 13.05 11.10 11.46
N ILE A 169 13.70 12.23 11.74
CA ILE A 169 14.89 12.64 10.99
C ILE A 169 16.10 12.05 11.70
N LEU A 170 16.61 10.94 11.19
CA LEU A 170 17.88 10.37 11.62
C LEU A 170 18.94 10.92 10.67
N PHE A 171 19.92 11.63 11.24
CA PHE A 171 21.15 12.00 10.54
C PHE A 171 22.18 10.89 10.77
N ASP A 172 22.88 10.50 9.73
CA ASP A 172 24.08 9.69 9.90
C ASP A 172 25.08 10.49 10.72
N THR A 173 25.58 9.89 11.79
CA THR A 173 26.67 10.45 12.61
C THR A 173 27.86 10.67 11.66
N ASP A 174 28.39 11.90 11.61
CA ASP A 174 29.50 12.35 10.77
C ASP A 174 29.14 12.68 9.30
N SER A 175 27.84 12.85 8.96
CA SER A 175 27.44 13.37 7.67
C SER A 175 27.10 14.86 7.73
N ASP A 176 27.82 15.67 6.96
CA ASP A 176 27.56 17.09 6.70
C ASP A 176 26.66 17.31 5.46
N ARG A 177 26.10 16.22 4.92
CA ARG A 177 25.16 16.26 3.79
C ARG A 177 23.72 16.23 4.26
N LEU A 178 22.99 17.29 3.93
CA LEU A 178 21.54 17.36 4.00
C LEU A 178 20.92 16.75 2.75
#